data_fc4e75a186395d37c492ce74407e471a
#
_entry.id   fc4e75a186395d37c492ce74407e471a
#
_cell.length_a   1.000
_cell.length_b   1.000
_cell.length_c   1.000
_cell.angle_alpha   90.00
_cell.angle_beta   90.00
_cell.angle_gamma   90.00
#
_symmetry.space_group_name_H-M   'P 1'
#
loop_
_entity.id
_entity.type
_entity.pdbx_description
1 polymer ?
#
loop_
_entity_poly.entity_id
_entity_poly.type
_entity_poly.pdbx_seq_one_letter_code
_entity_poly.pdbx_strand_id
1 'polypeptide(L)'
;MDIKEFLNNVCKEIKYEPAKENISEELELHMKEIKEDYINEGIDETLAEERAVNQMGSAEEIGKSLNKIHRPQLDWKLLILIAILMGFSLVISIIKETTGNGYYIGRSIVYMVLGIIISIGIYLFDYRKLKKYSF
;
A
#
# COMPACT_ATOMS: atom_id res chain seq x y z
N MET A 1 -1.68 9.30 -28.63
CA MET A 1 -1.26 8.49 -27.44
C MET A 1 -2.20 7.30 -27.40
N ASP A 2 -1.66 6.09 -27.36
CA ASP A 2 -2.46 4.87 -27.24
C ASP A 2 -2.75 4.55 -25.76
N ILE A 3 -3.65 3.58 -25.52
CA ILE A 3 -4.03 3.13 -24.17
C ILE A 3 -2.80 2.65 -23.38
N LYS A 4 -1.89 1.92 -24.02
CA LYS A 4 -0.71 1.38 -23.35
C LYS A 4 0.27 2.46 -22.91
N GLU A 5 0.48 3.45 -23.76
CA GLU A 5 1.32 4.61 -23.44
C GLU A 5 0.72 5.43 -22.30
N PHE A 6 -0.61 5.62 -22.29
CA PHE A 6 -1.33 6.27 -21.20
C PHE A 6 -1.14 5.54 -19.87
N LEU A 7 -1.40 4.24 -19.82
CA LEU A 7 -1.23 3.41 -18.63
C LEU A 7 0.21 3.42 -18.11
N ASN A 8 1.19 3.37 -19.01
CA ASN A 8 2.60 3.46 -18.63
C ASN A 8 2.92 4.80 -17.96
N ASN A 9 2.37 5.90 -18.48
CA ASN A 9 2.55 7.22 -17.89
C ASN A 9 1.85 7.35 -16.53
N VAL A 10 0.65 6.80 -16.35
CA VAL A 10 -0.01 6.72 -15.04
C VAL A 10 0.84 5.92 -14.04
N CYS A 11 1.33 4.76 -14.45
CA CYS A 11 2.13 3.87 -13.60
C CYS A 11 3.47 4.48 -13.17
N LYS A 12 4.06 5.39 -13.97
CA LYS A 12 5.29 6.12 -13.57
C LYS A 12 5.10 6.99 -12.34
N GLU A 13 3.90 7.57 -12.17
CA GLU A 13 3.59 8.42 -11.03
C GLU A 13 3.29 7.63 -9.74
N ILE A 14 2.96 6.35 -9.85
CA ILE A 14 2.62 5.50 -8.72
C ILE A 14 3.90 4.93 -8.12
N LYS A 15 4.17 5.28 -6.85
CA LYS A 15 5.37 4.82 -6.11
C LYS A 15 5.21 3.44 -5.46
N TYR A 16 3.96 3.05 -5.16
CA TYR A 16 3.68 1.78 -4.50
C TYR A 16 3.55 0.67 -5.53
N GLU A 17 4.64 -0.05 -5.78
CA GLU A 17 4.73 -1.11 -6.78
C GLU A 17 3.58 -2.15 -6.72
N PRO A 18 3.17 -2.64 -5.52
CA PRO A 18 2.11 -3.63 -5.45
C PRO A 18 0.73 -3.14 -5.91
N ALA A 19 0.51 -1.83 -6.00
CA ALA A 19 -0.74 -1.27 -6.49
C ALA A 19 -0.76 -1.05 -8.00
N LYS A 20 0.41 -0.98 -8.65
CA LYS A 20 0.52 -0.68 -10.08
C LYS A 20 -0.22 -1.66 -10.96
N GLU A 21 -0.05 -2.96 -10.70
CA GLU A 21 -0.67 -4.02 -11.51
C GLU A 21 -2.19 -3.92 -11.45
N ASN A 22 -2.78 -3.87 -10.26
CA ASN A 22 -4.23 -3.77 -10.10
C ASN A 22 -4.80 -2.48 -10.72
N ILE A 23 -4.12 -1.34 -10.51
CA ILE A 23 -4.54 -0.05 -11.06
C ILE A 23 -4.45 -0.08 -12.59
N SER A 24 -3.38 -0.66 -13.15
CA SER A 24 -3.22 -0.77 -14.60
C SER A 24 -4.33 -1.62 -15.22
N GLU A 25 -4.65 -2.76 -14.62
CA GLU A 25 -5.73 -3.64 -15.08
C GLU A 25 -7.09 -2.95 -15.03
N GLU A 26 -7.40 -2.27 -13.91
CA GLU A 26 -8.67 -1.57 -13.73
C GLU A 26 -8.84 -0.43 -14.75
N LEU A 27 -7.80 0.38 -14.93
CA LEU A 27 -7.83 1.46 -15.90
C LEU A 27 -7.89 0.95 -17.34
N GLU A 28 -7.16 -0.13 -17.66
CA GLU A 28 -7.20 -0.75 -18.99
C GLU A 28 -8.60 -1.24 -19.33
N LEU A 29 -9.25 -1.89 -18.37
CA LEU A 29 -10.62 -2.40 -18.54
C LEU A 29 -11.58 -1.24 -18.80
N HIS A 30 -11.52 -0.20 -17.99
CA HIS A 30 -12.37 0.99 -18.12
C HIS A 30 -12.16 1.72 -19.45
N MET A 31 -10.90 1.86 -19.90
CA MET A 31 -10.60 2.49 -21.18
C MET A 31 -11.08 1.64 -22.37
N LYS A 32 -11.04 0.31 -22.26
CA LYS A 32 -11.60 -0.59 -23.26
C LYS A 32 -13.12 -0.47 -23.35
N GLU A 33 -13.82 -0.37 -22.24
CA GLU A 33 -15.26 -0.12 -22.21
C GLU A 33 -15.61 1.18 -22.93
N ILE A 34 -14.93 2.27 -22.61
CA ILE A 34 -15.14 3.56 -23.29
C ILE A 34 -14.86 3.46 -24.80
N LYS A 35 -13.79 2.76 -25.18
CA LYS A 35 -13.45 2.52 -26.59
C LYS A 35 -14.56 1.73 -27.30
N GLU A 36 -15.08 0.66 -26.68
CA GLU A 36 -16.16 -0.15 -27.22
C GLU A 36 -17.45 0.66 -27.40
N ASP A 37 -17.78 1.53 -26.46
CA ASP A 37 -18.93 2.44 -26.56
C ASP A 37 -18.83 3.32 -27.80
N TYR A 38 -17.66 3.92 -28.05
CA TYR A 38 -17.44 4.74 -29.25
C TYR A 38 -17.50 3.92 -30.56
N ILE A 39 -17.01 2.68 -30.55
CA ILE A 39 -17.12 1.78 -31.71
C ILE A 39 -18.59 1.45 -31.98
N ASN A 40 -19.38 1.20 -30.95
CA ASN A 40 -20.81 0.93 -31.07
C ASN A 40 -21.61 2.15 -31.61
N GLU A 41 -21.11 3.35 -31.38
CA GLU A 41 -21.61 4.61 -31.96
C GLU A 41 -21.18 4.78 -33.45
N GLY A 42 -20.42 3.84 -34.02
CA GLY A 42 -19.97 3.87 -35.41
C GLY A 42 -18.67 4.64 -35.64
N ILE A 43 -17.91 4.92 -34.62
CA ILE A 43 -16.61 5.58 -34.72
C ILE A 43 -15.53 4.55 -35.07
N ASP A 44 -14.61 4.93 -35.95
CA ASP A 44 -13.45 4.10 -36.31
C ASP A 44 -12.63 3.72 -35.07
N GLU A 45 -12.09 2.50 -35.06
CA GLU A 45 -11.38 1.94 -33.91
C GLU A 45 -10.21 2.81 -33.42
N THR A 46 -9.43 3.36 -34.32
CA THR A 46 -8.29 4.22 -34.00
C THR A 46 -8.74 5.55 -33.37
N LEU A 47 -9.81 6.11 -33.88
CA LEU A 47 -10.41 7.34 -33.37
C LEU A 47 -11.13 7.10 -32.04
N ALA A 48 -11.78 5.94 -31.88
CA ALA A 48 -12.39 5.52 -30.63
C ALA A 48 -11.37 5.41 -29.49
N GLU A 49 -10.20 4.83 -29.79
CA GLU A 49 -9.11 4.73 -28.81
C GLU A 49 -8.56 6.11 -28.42
N GLU A 50 -8.34 6.99 -29.40
CA GLU A 50 -7.90 8.35 -29.11
C GLU A 50 -8.90 9.13 -28.26
N ARG A 51 -10.20 8.97 -28.55
CA ARG A 51 -11.27 9.58 -27.75
C ARG A 51 -11.33 9.04 -26.34
N ALA A 52 -11.19 7.72 -26.16
CA ALA A 52 -11.16 7.08 -24.86
C ALA A 52 -10.01 7.63 -24.00
N VAL A 53 -8.81 7.76 -24.58
CA VAL A 53 -7.65 8.36 -23.89
C VAL A 53 -7.92 9.83 -23.53
N ASN A 54 -8.47 10.60 -24.47
CA ASN A 54 -8.74 12.02 -24.22
C ASN A 54 -9.84 12.22 -23.17
N GLN A 55 -10.81 11.34 -23.08
CA GLN A 55 -11.87 11.37 -22.07
C GLN A 55 -11.33 11.10 -20.66
N MET A 56 -10.31 10.27 -20.52
CA MET A 56 -9.66 10.04 -19.23
C MET A 56 -8.93 11.27 -18.71
N GLY A 57 -8.46 12.15 -19.57
CA GLY A 57 -7.75 13.37 -19.19
C GLY A 57 -6.23 13.16 -19.03
N SER A 58 -5.63 13.86 -18.08
CA SER A 58 -4.16 13.82 -17.90
C SER A 58 -3.71 12.57 -17.15
N ALA A 59 -2.88 11.74 -17.78
CA ALA A 59 -2.27 10.56 -17.16
C ALA A 59 -1.44 10.92 -15.90
N GLU A 60 -0.79 12.07 -15.92
CA GLU A 60 0.01 12.56 -14.80
C GLU A 60 -0.87 12.92 -13.59
N GLU A 61 -1.98 13.61 -13.81
CA GLU A 61 -2.90 13.99 -12.73
C GLU A 61 -3.58 12.77 -12.11
N ILE A 62 -4.03 11.84 -12.94
CA ILE A 62 -4.60 10.57 -12.51
C ILE A 62 -3.57 9.77 -11.72
N GLY A 63 -2.36 9.60 -12.23
CA GLY A 63 -1.29 8.89 -11.55
C GLY A 63 -0.94 9.50 -10.19
N LYS A 64 -0.83 10.82 -10.09
CA LYS A 64 -0.60 11.51 -8.82
C LYS A 64 -1.75 11.33 -7.82
N SER A 65 -2.98 11.40 -8.31
CA SER A 65 -4.17 11.19 -7.46
C SER A 65 -4.21 9.76 -6.93
N LEU A 66 -4.03 8.75 -7.79
CA LEU A 66 -4.00 7.35 -7.42
C LEU A 66 -2.83 7.02 -6.49
N ASN A 67 -1.66 7.60 -6.72
CA ASN A 67 -0.51 7.46 -5.83
C ASN A 67 -0.80 8.00 -4.43
N LYS A 68 -1.57 9.10 -4.30
CA LYS A 68 -1.95 9.65 -2.99
C LYS A 68 -2.90 8.73 -2.22
N ILE A 69 -3.83 8.09 -2.93
CA ILE A 69 -4.85 7.21 -2.34
C ILE A 69 -4.23 5.86 -1.94
N HIS A 70 -3.35 5.30 -2.78
CA HIS A 70 -2.78 3.97 -2.60
C HIS A 70 -1.45 3.95 -1.82
N ARG A 71 -1.03 5.09 -1.25
CA ARG A 71 0.12 5.09 -0.34
C ARG A 71 -0.21 4.27 0.92
N PRO A 72 0.70 3.39 1.36
CA PRO A 72 0.58 2.78 2.66
C PRO A 72 0.54 3.90 3.72
N GLN A 73 -0.60 4.08 4.34
CA GLN A 73 -0.75 5.07 5.40
C GLN A 73 -0.32 4.42 6.71
N LEU A 74 0.68 5.04 7.35
CA LEU A 74 1.09 4.65 8.68
C LEU A 74 -0.01 5.08 9.67
N ASP A 75 -0.63 4.13 10.34
CA ASP A 75 -1.62 4.45 11.38
C ASP A 75 -0.92 4.92 12.66
N TRP A 76 -0.76 6.24 12.77
CA TRP A 76 -0.14 6.88 13.93
C TRP A 76 -0.86 6.55 15.24
N LYS A 77 -2.18 6.30 15.21
CA LYS A 77 -2.95 5.93 16.41
C LYS A 77 -2.51 4.56 16.92
N LEU A 78 -2.32 3.62 16.00
CA LEU A 78 -1.81 2.28 16.34
C LEU A 78 -0.40 2.37 16.91
N LEU A 79 0.50 3.18 16.33
CA LEU A 79 1.86 3.36 16.84
C LEU A 79 1.88 3.97 18.24
N ILE A 80 1.07 4.97 18.49
CA ILE A 80 0.95 5.59 19.83
C ILE A 80 0.43 4.57 20.84
N LEU A 81 -0.58 3.76 20.48
CA LEU A 81 -1.09 2.70 21.34
C LEU A 81 0.00 1.70 21.71
N ILE A 82 0.77 1.25 20.73
CA ILE A 82 1.90 0.33 20.94
C ILE A 82 2.94 0.97 21.86
N ALA A 83 3.29 2.24 21.65
CA ALA A 83 4.25 2.97 22.49
C ALA A 83 3.77 3.07 23.94
N ILE A 84 2.49 3.34 24.17
CA ILE A 84 1.89 3.38 25.51
C ILE A 84 1.98 2.00 26.19
N LEU A 85 1.63 0.92 25.49
CA LEU A 85 1.70 -0.44 26.04
C LEU A 85 3.15 -0.84 26.37
N MET A 86 4.11 -0.47 25.53
CA MET A 86 5.53 -0.68 25.82
C MET A 86 6.01 0.12 27.04
N GLY A 87 5.60 1.38 27.16
CA GLY A 87 5.89 2.20 28.33
C GLY A 87 5.33 1.61 29.62
N PHE A 88 4.11 1.11 29.60
CA PHE A 88 3.47 0.44 30.75
C PHE A 88 4.25 -0.82 31.17
N SER A 89 4.72 -1.61 30.21
CA SER A 89 5.54 -2.80 30.48
C SER A 89 6.85 -2.45 31.18
N LEU A 90 7.51 -1.34 30.78
CA LEU A 90 8.73 -0.87 31.42
C LEU A 90 8.48 -0.41 32.86
N VAL A 91 7.40 0.34 33.10
CA VAL A 91 7.03 0.79 34.47
C VAL A 91 6.81 -0.41 35.39
N ILE A 92 6.09 -1.42 34.95
CA ILE A 92 5.86 -2.65 35.73
C ILE A 92 7.19 -3.37 36.03
N SER A 93 8.11 -3.40 35.06
CA SER A 93 9.43 -4.03 35.23
C SER A 93 10.28 -3.30 36.28
N ILE A 94 10.25 -1.97 36.28
CA ILE A 94 10.97 -1.15 37.29
C ILE A 94 10.39 -1.41 38.70
N ILE A 95 9.07 -1.42 38.85
CA ILE A 95 8.43 -1.69 40.13
C ILE A 95 8.79 -3.08 40.68
N LYS A 96 8.84 -4.08 39.82
CA LYS A 96 9.22 -5.45 40.21
C LYS A 96 10.69 -5.56 40.62
N GLU A 97 11.58 -4.81 39.99
CA GLU A 97 13.00 -4.80 40.35
C GLU A 97 13.26 -4.16 41.71
N THR A 98 12.55 -3.07 42.04
CA THR A 98 12.63 -2.43 43.37
C THR A 98 12.11 -3.32 44.50
N THR A 99 11.30 -4.35 44.18
CA THR A 99 10.67 -5.26 45.18
C THR A 99 11.52 -6.51 45.46
N GLY A 100 12.71 -6.70 44.85
CA GLY A 100 13.67 -7.67 45.37
C GLY A 100 14.23 -8.76 44.43
N ASN A 101 14.12 -8.65 43.11
CA ASN A 101 14.74 -9.60 42.20
C ASN A 101 15.30 -8.89 40.94
N GLY A 102 16.56 -8.52 40.97
CA GLY A 102 17.27 -7.70 39.99
C GLY A 102 17.46 -8.27 38.55
N TYR A 103 16.60 -9.16 38.11
CA TYR A 103 16.69 -9.74 36.76
C TYR A 103 15.57 -9.29 35.79
N TYR A 104 14.59 -8.50 36.24
CA TYR A 104 13.38 -8.22 35.47
C TYR A 104 13.62 -7.19 34.35
N ILE A 105 14.41 -6.16 34.57
CA ILE A 105 14.66 -5.10 33.57
C ILE A 105 15.39 -5.68 32.36
N GLY A 106 16.46 -6.45 32.57
CA GLY A 106 17.24 -7.05 31.49
C GLY A 106 16.38 -7.96 30.60
N ARG A 107 15.53 -8.79 31.20
CA ARG A 107 14.62 -9.67 30.44
C ARG A 107 13.56 -8.88 29.70
N SER A 108 13.01 -7.82 30.28
CA SER A 108 12.01 -6.97 29.62
C SER A 108 12.59 -6.26 28.41
N ILE A 109 13.82 -5.75 28.48
CA ILE A 109 14.53 -5.13 27.35
C ILE A 109 14.72 -6.15 26.22
N VAL A 110 15.13 -7.39 26.54
CA VAL A 110 15.32 -8.44 25.54
C VAL A 110 14.00 -8.75 24.83
N TYR A 111 12.90 -8.91 25.56
CA TYR A 111 11.59 -9.17 24.95
C TYR A 111 11.08 -8.00 24.13
N MET A 112 11.35 -6.75 24.55
CA MET A 112 10.99 -5.55 23.81
C MET A 112 11.75 -5.49 22.47
N VAL A 113 13.05 -5.75 22.48
CA VAL A 113 13.88 -5.79 21.26
C VAL A 113 13.41 -6.91 20.32
N LEU A 114 13.14 -8.11 20.86
CA LEU A 114 12.57 -9.22 20.08
C LEU A 114 11.23 -8.86 19.45
N GLY A 115 10.34 -8.22 20.19
CA GLY A 115 9.05 -7.75 19.69
C GLY A 115 9.18 -6.74 18.55
N ILE A 116 10.12 -5.81 18.66
CA ILE A 116 10.42 -4.83 17.59
C ILE A 116 10.95 -5.55 16.34
N ILE A 117 11.90 -6.48 16.51
CA ILE A 117 12.48 -7.25 15.39
C ILE A 117 11.38 -8.04 14.66
N ILE A 118 10.50 -8.72 15.41
CA ILE A 118 9.37 -9.48 14.84
C ILE A 118 8.40 -8.54 14.11
N SER A 119 8.07 -7.39 14.69
CA SER A 119 7.20 -6.38 14.06
C SER A 119 7.77 -5.86 12.75
N ILE A 120 9.06 -5.56 12.73
CA ILE A 120 9.75 -5.15 11.50
C ILE A 120 9.77 -6.29 10.49
N GLY A 121 10.03 -7.52 10.94
CA GLY A 121 9.98 -8.71 10.10
C GLY A 121 8.63 -8.90 9.42
N ILE A 122 7.52 -8.77 10.16
CA ILE A 122 6.16 -8.87 9.64
C ILE A 122 5.87 -7.71 8.68
N TYR A 123 6.31 -6.49 8.99
CA TYR A 123 6.12 -5.32 8.13
C TYR A 123 6.84 -5.46 6.79
N LEU A 124 8.07 -6.00 6.80
CA LEU A 124 8.85 -6.26 5.58
C LEU A 124 8.38 -7.51 4.82
N PHE A 125 7.65 -8.40 5.51
CA PHE A 125 7.14 -9.62 4.90
C PHE A 125 5.90 -9.31 4.09
N ASP A 126 6.02 -9.39 2.77
CA ASP A 126 4.91 -9.19 1.84
C ASP A 126 3.88 -10.33 2.02
N TYR A 127 2.86 -10.09 2.88
CA TYR A 127 1.79 -11.04 3.19
C TYR A 127 0.97 -11.49 1.97
N ARG A 128 1.09 -10.77 0.83
CA ARG A 128 0.45 -11.16 -0.43
C ARG A 128 1.00 -12.46 -0.98
N LYS A 129 2.27 -12.77 -0.70
CA LYS A 129 2.85 -14.07 -1.07
C LYS A 129 2.22 -15.24 -0.31
N LEU A 130 1.73 -15.00 0.91
CA LEU A 130 1.02 -16.01 1.69
C LEU A 130 -0.37 -16.34 1.10
N LYS A 131 -1.05 -15.38 0.48
CA LYS A 131 -2.35 -15.61 -0.16
C LYS A 131 -2.25 -16.59 -1.33
N LYS A 132 -1.08 -16.72 -1.96
CA LYS A 132 -0.82 -17.67 -3.05
C LYS A 132 -0.70 -19.12 -2.57
N TYR A 133 -0.46 -19.36 -1.28
CA TYR A 133 -0.33 -20.70 -0.68
C TYR A 133 -1.53 -21.11 0.18
N SER A 134 -2.55 -20.25 0.30
CA SER A 134 -3.80 -20.57 0.99
C SER A 134 -4.82 -21.09 -0.01
N PHE A 135 -4.66 -22.35 -0.38
CA PHE A 135 -5.67 -23.20 -1.00
C PHE A 135 -5.75 -24.48 -0.22
#